data_ad1c8e025cc5dd04a4f1a26fa71929d0
#
_entry.id   ad1c8e025cc5dd04a4f1a26fa71929d0
#
_cell.length_a   1.000
_cell.length_b   1.000
_cell.length_c   1.000
_cell.angle_alpha   90.00
_cell.angle_beta   90.00
_cell.angle_gamma   90.00
#
_symmetry.space_group_name_H-M   'P 1'
#
loop_
_entity.id
_entity.type
_entity.pdbx_description
1 polymer ?
#
loop_
_entity_poly.entity_id
_entity_poly.type
_entity_poly.pdbx_seq_one_letter_code
_entity_poly.pdbx_strand_id
1 'polypeptide(L)'
;VLKDVSFHLEEREKAALIGPNGAGKSTLLKIIMQEMPADSGEVIVAKGKTLGYLAQHQEVSGDNTIYGELLSVKQYLLDMEEKIRTMEQQMKTLTGRELDELLASYSRLTHQFELEGGYACRSEVVGVLKGLGFEEEDFSRKIGTLSGGQKTRVALGRLLLSNPDIILLDEPTNHLDMESIAWLETYLINYKGAVFIVSHDRYFLDRVVTKVVEIDRGHVR
;
A
#
# COMPACT_ATOMS: atom_id res chain seq x y z
N VAL A 1 -11.90 11.79 23.96
CA VAL A 1 -10.84 10.80 24.06
C VAL A 1 -9.49 11.46 23.75
N LEU A 2 -9.39 12.22 22.67
CA LEU A 2 -8.20 12.97 22.27
C LEU A 2 -8.40 14.46 22.61
N LYS A 3 -7.36 15.14 23.10
CA LYS A 3 -7.39 16.56 23.49
C LYS A 3 -6.13 17.24 22.96
N ASP A 4 -6.33 18.28 22.15
CA ASP A 4 -5.24 19.14 21.64
C ASP A 4 -4.07 18.32 21.02
N VAL A 5 -4.41 17.29 20.24
CA VAL A 5 -3.43 16.48 19.53
C VAL A 5 -2.89 17.26 18.36
N SER A 6 -1.59 17.52 18.35
CA SER A 6 -0.91 18.19 17.25
C SER A 6 0.43 17.50 16.96
N PHE A 7 0.63 17.07 15.73
CA PHE A 7 1.89 16.54 15.24
C PHE A 7 1.95 16.72 13.71
N HIS A 8 3.12 16.52 13.15
CA HIS A 8 3.32 16.52 11.71
C HIS A 8 4.14 15.31 11.29
N LEU A 9 3.96 14.90 10.06
CA LEU A 9 4.70 13.82 9.41
C LEU A 9 5.35 14.38 8.15
N GLU A 10 6.68 14.30 8.10
CA GLU A 10 7.47 14.76 6.96
C GLU A 10 7.49 13.73 5.82
N GLU A 11 7.84 14.17 4.62
CA GLU A 11 8.05 13.27 3.50
C GLU A 11 9.11 12.21 3.84
N ARG A 12 8.81 10.95 3.52
CA ARG A 12 9.68 9.79 3.79
C ARG A 12 9.92 9.47 5.27
N GLU A 13 9.33 10.24 6.19
CA GLU A 13 9.48 9.97 7.62
C GLU A 13 8.78 8.66 8.00
N LYS A 14 9.37 7.93 8.93
CA LYS A 14 8.82 6.71 9.52
C LYS A 14 8.52 7.01 10.99
N ALA A 15 7.24 7.12 11.32
CA ALA A 15 6.82 7.47 12.67
C ALA A 15 5.93 6.39 13.29
N ALA A 16 6.09 6.18 14.59
CA ALA A 16 5.20 5.33 15.38
C ALA A 16 4.23 6.17 16.20
N LEU A 17 3.01 5.66 16.34
CA LEU A 17 2.04 6.13 17.31
C LEU A 17 1.94 5.12 18.44
N ILE A 18 2.36 5.51 19.63
CA ILE A 18 2.33 4.64 20.81
C ILE A 18 1.40 5.21 21.90
N GLY A 19 1.04 4.37 22.83
CA GLY A 19 0.17 4.73 23.95
C GLY A 19 -0.59 3.53 24.50
N PRO A 20 -1.17 3.64 25.70
CA PRO A 20 -1.94 2.54 26.30
C PRO A 20 -3.16 2.17 25.46
N ASN A 21 -3.71 0.97 25.74
CA ASN A 21 -4.97 0.56 25.12
C ASN A 21 -6.09 1.53 25.52
N GLY A 22 -6.92 1.89 24.56
CA GLY A 22 -7.98 2.88 24.76
C GLY A 22 -7.53 4.35 24.74
N ALA A 23 -6.25 4.65 24.52
CA ALA A 23 -5.74 6.03 24.44
C ALA A 23 -6.27 6.83 23.22
N GLY A 24 -6.87 6.15 22.24
CA GLY A 24 -7.42 6.80 21.05
C GLY A 24 -6.57 6.66 19.78
N LYS A 25 -5.60 5.73 19.76
CA LYS A 25 -4.72 5.52 18.59
C LYS A 25 -5.51 5.23 17.32
N SER A 26 -6.37 4.22 17.31
CA SER A 26 -7.20 3.89 16.15
C SER A 26 -8.24 4.97 15.82
N THR A 27 -8.70 5.71 16.83
CA THR A 27 -9.57 6.89 16.63
C THR A 27 -8.82 7.98 15.86
N LEU A 28 -7.58 8.24 16.23
CA LEU A 28 -6.73 9.20 15.51
C LEU A 28 -6.53 8.80 14.06
N LEU A 29 -6.23 7.53 13.79
CA LEU A 29 -6.09 7.03 12.41
C LEU A 29 -7.38 7.22 11.60
N LYS A 30 -8.55 6.93 12.19
CA LYS A 30 -9.86 7.13 11.53
C LYS A 30 -10.15 8.60 11.24
N ILE A 31 -9.74 9.51 12.15
CA ILE A 31 -9.85 10.96 11.91
C ILE A 31 -8.94 11.39 10.76
N ILE A 32 -7.70 10.91 10.73
CA ILE A 32 -6.76 11.21 9.62
C ILE A 32 -7.34 10.72 8.28
N MET A 33 -7.97 9.54 8.27
CA MET A 33 -8.62 8.98 7.07
C MET A 33 -9.97 9.61 6.75
N GLN A 34 -10.44 10.57 7.56
CA GLN A 34 -11.76 11.20 7.42
C GLN A 34 -12.94 10.21 7.53
N GLU A 35 -12.71 9.05 8.12
CA GLU A 35 -13.77 8.07 8.45
C GLU A 35 -14.56 8.47 9.71
N MET A 36 -14.00 9.35 10.51
CA MET A 36 -14.61 9.93 11.70
C MET A 36 -14.34 11.43 11.75
N PRO A 37 -15.36 12.27 12.00
CA PRO A 37 -15.16 13.70 12.18
C PRO A 37 -14.42 13.99 13.51
N ALA A 38 -13.57 15.00 13.52
CA ALA A 38 -13.03 15.59 14.73
C ALA A 38 -14.03 16.60 15.30
N ASP A 39 -14.12 16.70 16.63
CA ASP A 39 -14.95 17.72 17.28
C ASP A 39 -14.40 19.13 17.05
N SER A 40 -13.07 19.26 16.93
CA SER A 40 -12.35 20.48 16.63
C SER A 40 -10.98 20.17 16.01
N GLY A 41 -10.35 21.17 15.38
CA GLY A 41 -9.08 21.00 14.69
C GLY A 41 -9.25 20.56 13.24
N GLU A 42 -8.13 20.33 12.58
CA GLU A 42 -8.10 19.98 11.17
C GLU A 42 -6.98 18.97 10.86
N VAL A 43 -7.18 18.15 9.87
CA VAL A 43 -6.16 17.29 9.27
C VAL A 43 -5.77 17.89 7.93
N ILE A 44 -4.50 18.27 7.80
CA ILE A 44 -3.97 18.88 6.57
C ILE A 44 -3.07 17.86 5.88
N VAL A 45 -3.47 17.45 4.69
CA VAL A 45 -2.66 16.62 3.79
C VAL A 45 -2.19 17.49 2.63
N ALA A 46 -0.91 17.46 2.30
CA ALA A 46 -0.36 18.22 1.20
C ALA A 46 -1.08 17.88 -0.11
N LYS A 47 -1.34 18.92 -0.92
CA LYS A 47 -2.10 18.78 -2.17
C LYS A 47 -1.46 17.75 -3.11
N GLY A 48 -2.27 16.83 -3.60
CA GLY A 48 -1.84 15.79 -4.54
C GLY A 48 -1.20 14.57 -3.89
N LYS A 49 -1.10 14.52 -2.56
CA LYS A 49 -0.61 13.35 -1.83
C LYS A 49 -1.74 12.36 -1.57
N THR A 50 -1.42 11.09 -1.73
CA THR A 50 -2.34 9.97 -1.53
C THR A 50 -2.11 9.32 -0.17
N LEU A 51 -3.20 8.93 0.49
CA LEU A 51 -3.18 8.18 1.75
C LEU A 51 -3.63 6.75 1.50
N GLY A 52 -2.93 5.80 2.14
CA GLY A 52 -3.36 4.42 2.22
C GLY A 52 -3.45 3.99 3.68
N TYR A 53 -4.43 3.18 4.02
CA TYR A 53 -4.69 2.74 5.39
C TYR A 53 -4.94 1.25 5.46
N LEU A 54 -4.29 0.60 6.42
CA LEU A 54 -4.59 -0.76 6.84
C LEU A 54 -5.21 -0.71 8.23
N ALA A 55 -6.52 -0.97 8.33
CA ALA A 55 -7.21 -1.12 9.60
C ALA A 55 -6.94 -2.50 10.22
N GLN A 56 -6.95 -2.57 11.55
CA GLN A 56 -6.69 -3.80 12.32
C GLN A 56 -7.57 -5.00 11.90
N HIS A 57 -8.77 -4.76 11.39
CA HIS A 57 -9.74 -5.77 10.95
C HIS A 57 -10.21 -5.54 9.51
N GLN A 58 -9.31 -5.15 8.64
CA GLN A 58 -9.66 -4.98 7.24
C GLN A 58 -9.75 -6.32 6.54
N GLU A 59 -10.93 -6.67 6.03
CA GLU A 59 -11.16 -7.87 5.25
C GLU A 59 -11.24 -7.56 3.76
N VAL A 60 -10.55 -8.37 2.98
CA VAL A 60 -10.73 -8.42 1.53
C VAL A 60 -11.80 -9.46 1.23
N SER A 61 -12.77 -9.11 0.40
CA SER A 61 -13.82 -10.02 -0.05
C SER A 61 -13.84 -10.10 -1.58
N GLY A 62 -14.21 -11.25 -2.12
CA GLY A 62 -14.36 -11.43 -3.56
C GLY A 62 -14.04 -12.84 -4.02
N ASP A 63 -14.32 -13.08 -5.31
CA ASP A 63 -14.09 -14.36 -6.01
C ASP A 63 -12.71 -14.44 -6.68
N ASN A 64 -11.91 -13.37 -6.61
CA ASN A 64 -10.56 -13.34 -7.15
C ASN A 64 -9.64 -14.34 -6.45
N THR A 65 -8.60 -14.75 -7.14
CA THR A 65 -7.47 -15.43 -6.53
C THR A 65 -6.59 -14.44 -5.76
N ILE A 66 -5.76 -14.94 -4.83
CA ILE A 66 -4.80 -14.11 -4.09
C ILE A 66 -3.92 -13.30 -5.06
N TYR A 67 -3.34 -13.98 -6.05
CA TYR A 67 -2.51 -13.32 -7.06
C TYR A 67 -3.29 -12.30 -7.89
N GLY A 68 -4.48 -12.67 -8.37
CA GLY A 68 -5.33 -11.79 -9.17
C GLY A 68 -5.75 -10.53 -8.40
N GLU A 69 -6.02 -10.66 -7.11
CA GLU A 69 -6.38 -9.54 -6.24
C GLU A 69 -5.24 -8.53 -6.08
N LEU A 70 -4.02 -9.01 -5.86
CA LEU A 70 -2.86 -8.12 -5.79
C LEU A 70 -2.51 -7.52 -7.16
N LEU A 71 -2.59 -8.32 -8.21
CA LEU A 71 -2.31 -7.85 -9.57
C LEU A 71 -3.31 -6.77 -10.03
N SER A 72 -4.56 -6.84 -9.58
CA SER A 72 -5.60 -5.86 -9.91
C SER A 72 -5.24 -4.43 -9.46
N VAL A 73 -4.40 -4.27 -8.46
CA VAL A 73 -3.87 -2.96 -8.03
C VAL A 73 -3.07 -2.29 -9.14
N LYS A 74 -2.45 -3.09 -10.02
CA LYS A 74 -1.67 -2.64 -11.18
C LYS A 74 -2.46 -2.71 -12.49
N GLN A 75 -3.80 -2.74 -12.42
CA GLN A 75 -4.66 -2.90 -13.62
C GLN A 75 -4.34 -1.90 -14.72
N TYR A 76 -4.03 -0.66 -14.36
CA TYR A 76 -3.65 0.38 -15.32
C TYR A 76 -2.40 0.02 -16.15
N LEU A 77 -1.43 -0.71 -15.57
CA LEU A 77 -0.26 -1.22 -16.31
C LEU A 77 -0.64 -2.38 -17.23
N LEU A 78 -1.55 -3.25 -16.79
CA LEU A 78 -2.06 -4.34 -17.64
C LEU A 78 -2.83 -3.79 -18.83
N ASP A 79 -3.63 -2.74 -18.63
CA ASP A 79 -4.36 -2.06 -19.70
C ASP A 79 -3.39 -1.37 -20.69
N MET A 80 -2.29 -0.77 -20.20
CA MET A 80 -1.23 -0.24 -21.07
C MET A 80 -0.57 -1.34 -21.88
N GLU A 81 -0.24 -2.47 -21.27
CA GLU A 81 0.36 -3.62 -21.95
C GLU A 81 -0.54 -4.15 -23.08
N GLU A 82 -1.85 -4.25 -22.81
CA GLU A 82 -2.82 -4.67 -23.82
C GLU A 82 -2.91 -3.67 -24.99
N LYS A 83 -2.92 -2.37 -24.69
CA LYS A 83 -2.87 -1.32 -25.73
C LYS A 83 -1.59 -1.40 -26.58
N ILE A 84 -0.43 -1.60 -25.94
CA ILE A 84 0.86 -1.77 -26.64
C ILE A 84 0.76 -2.96 -27.60
N ARG A 85 0.28 -4.12 -27.15
CA ARG A 85 0.10 -5.31 -27.99
C ARG A 85 -0.87 -5.06 -29.14
N THR A 86 -1.95 -4.33 -28.89
CA THR A 86 -2.90 -3.97 -29.94
C THR A 86 -2.26 -3.09 -31.00
N MET A 87 -1.47 -2.08 -30.59
CA MET A 87 -0.73 -1.23 -31.52
C MET A 87 0.27 -2.03 -32.37
N GLU A 88 0.98 -3.00 -31.77
CA GLU A 88 1.90 -3.89 -32.48
C GLU A 88 1.19 -4.71 -33.57
N GLN A 89 -0.06 -5.16 -33.32
CA GLN A 89 -0.82 -5.85 -34.35
C GLN A 89 -1.25 -4.89 -35.47
N GLN A 90 -1.71 -3.68 -35.12
CA GLN A 90 -2.13 -2.68 -36.10
C GLN A 90 -0.98 -2.23 -37.01
N MET A 91 0.25 -2.14 -36.50
CA MET A 91 1.43 -1.78 -37.28
C MET A 91 1.71 -2.74 -38.46
N LYS A 92 1.21 -3.99 -38.36
CA LYS A 92 1.40 -4.98 -39.43
C LYS A 92 0.57 -4.70 -40.67
N THR A 93 -0.48 -3.88 -40.55
CA THR A 93 -1.46 -3.63 -41.61
C THR A 93 -1.51 -2.17 -42.07
N LEU A 94 -0.99 -1.24 -41.29
CA LEU A 94 -0.98 0.18 -41.61
C LEU A 94 0.24 0.58 -42.40
N THR A 95 0.07 1.63 -43.24
CA THR A 95 1.13 2.21 -44.07
C THR A 95 1.02 3.72 -44.12
N GLY A 96 2.11 4.41 -44.53
CA GLY A 96 2.12 5.86 -44.71
C GLY A 96 1.86 6.62 -43.39
N ARG A 97 1.14 7.74 -43.51
CA ARG A 97 0.92 8.67 -42.39
C ARG A 97 0.26 8.02 -41.17
N GLU A 98 -0.68 7.10 -41.37
CA GLU A 98 -1.36 6.39 -40.26
C GLU A 98 -0.39 5.54 -39.47
N LEU A 99 0.57 4.88 -40.16
CA LEU A 99 1.64 4.15 -39.49
C LEU A 99 2.56 5.07 -38.69
N ASP A 100 2.93 6.24 -39.24
CA ASP A 100 3.80 7.20 -38.54
C ASP A 100 3.15 7.74 -37.26
N GLU A 101 1.85 8.06 -37.31
CA GLU A 101 1.08 8.50 -36.14
C GLU A 101 0.96 7.41 -35.07
N LEU A 102 0.76 6.16 -35.49
CA LEU A 102 0.70 5.02 -34.60
C LEU A 102 2.06 4.75 -33.93
N LEU A 103 3.16 4.80 -34.69
CA LEU A 103 4.52 4.63 -34.18
C LEU A 103 4.87 5.68 -33.12
N ALA A 104 4.49 6.95 -33.34
CA ALA A 104 4.69 8.02 -32.36
C ALA A 104 3.90 7.76 -31.06
N SER A 105 2.68 7.26 -31.16
CA SER A 105 1.84 6.91 -30.01
C SER A 105 2.35 5.68 -29.27
N TYR A 106 2.80 4.66 -30.00
CA TYR A 106 3.43 3.47 -29.46
C TYR A 106 4.68 3.80 -28.65
N SER A 107 5.56 4.63 -29.21
CA SER A 107 6.80 5.05 -28.53
C SER A 107 6.51 5.76 -27.21
N ARG A 108 5.52 6.67 -27.18
CA ARG A 108 5.13 7.38 -25.95
C ARG A 108 4.57 6.42 -24.90
N LEU A 109 3.65 5.53 -25.30
CA LEU A 109 3.01 4.59 -24.38
C LEU A 109 3.99 3.56 -23.82
N THR A 110 4.89 3.04 -24.66
CA THR A 110 5.93 2.09 -24.25
C THR A 110 6.90 2.74 -23.26
N HIS A 111 7.31 3.98 -23.53
CA HIS A 111 8.18 4.72 -22.61
C HIS A 111 7.48 4.98 -21.26
N GLN A 112 6.21 5.36 -21.27
CA GLN A 112 5.43 5.54 -20.04
C GLN A 112 5.32 4.23 -19.28
N PHE A 113 4.99 3.12 -19.95
CA PHE A 113 4.89 1.79 -19.36
C PHE A 113 6.21 1.37 -18.69
N GLU A 114 7.34 1.64 -19.32
CA GLU A 114 8.67 1.38 -18.76
C GLU A 114 8.94 2.23 -17.51
N LEU A 115 8.70 3.55 -17.59
CA LEU A 115 8.89 4.48 -16.47
C LEU A 115 8.04 4.12 -15.24
N GLU A 116 6.85 3.60 -15.46
CA GLU A 116 5.94 3.17 -14.38
C GLU A 116 6.19 1.74 -13.90
N GLY A 117 7.24 1.08 -14.39
CA GLY A 117 7.66 -0.24 -13.94
C GLY A 117 6.80 -1.37 -14.49
N GLY A 118 6.18 -1.18 -15.66
CA GLY A 118 5.25 -2.15 -16.25
C GLY A 118 5.85 -3.55 -16.43
N TYR A 119 7.11 -3.65 -16.84
CA TYR A 119 7.80 -4.94 -17.01
C TYR A 119 8.03 -5.67 -15.68
N ALA A 120 8.17 -4.93 -14.58
CA ALA A 120 8.44 -5.51 -13.26
C ALA A 120 7.15 -5.79 -12.44
N CYS A 121 5.98 -5.34 -12.89
CA CYS A 121 4.78 -5.35 -12.06
C CYS A 121 4.37 -6.75 -11.58
N ARG A 122 4.50 -7.77 -12.42
CA ARG A 122 4.16 -9.15 -12.03
C ARG A 122 5.15 -9.74 -11.04
N SER A 123 6.44 -9.49 -11.21
CA SER A 123 7.47 -9.93 -10.26
C SER A 123 7.38 -9.18 -8.93
N GLU A 124 6.99 -7.92 -8.94
CA GLU A 124 6.71 -7.14 -7.73
C GLU A 124 5.55 -7.75 -6.92
N VAL A 125 4.46 -8.12 -7.59
CA VAL A 125 3.32 -8.83 -6.96
C VAL A 125 3.76 -10.15 -6.33
N VAL A 126 4.54 -10.96 -7.05
CA VAL A 126 5.09 -12.22 -6.52
C VAL A 126 6.01 -11.97 -5.32
N GLY A 127 6.86 -10.95 -5.40
CA GLY A 127 7.76 -10.58 -4.31
C GLY A 127 7.01 -10.17 -3.04
N VAL A 128 5.95 -9.38 -3.18
CA VAL A 128 5.10 -8.99 -2.03
C VAL A 128 4.36 -10.20 -1.45
N LEU A 129 3.82 -11.07 -2.27
CA LEU A 129 3.14 -12.28 -1.79
C LEU A 129 4.07 -13.20 -1.01
N LYS A 130 5.25 -13.50 -1.55
CA LYS A 130 6.26 -14.31 -0.87
C LYS A 130 6.74 -13.65 0.42
N GLY A 131 6.97 -12.34 0.38
CA GLY A 131 7.35 -11.56 1.56
C GLY A 131 6.30 -11.58 2.68
N LEU A 132 5.03 -11.72 2.33
CA LEU A 132 3.93 -11.85 3.28
C LEU A 132 3.63 -13.31 3.68
N GLY A 133 4.50 -14.26 3.32
CA GLY A 133 4.40 -15.66 3.72
C GLY A 133 3.35 -16.46 2.96
N PHE A 134 3.07 -16.11 1.69
CA PHE A 134 2.30 -16.93 0.77
C PHE A 134 3.24 -17.74 -0.13
N GLU A 135 3.01 -19.04 -0.22
CA GLU A 135 3.71 -19.90 -1.15
C GLU A 135 3.07 -19.85 -2.55
N GLU A 136 3.78 -20.31 -3.58
CA GLU A 136 3.28 -20.26 -4.96
C GLU A 136 1.98 -21.06 -5.14
N GLU A 137 1.80 -22.14 -4.39
CA GLU A 137 0.60 -22.96 -4.36
C GLU A 137 -0.63 -22.19 -3.84
N ASP A 138 -0.42 -21.18 -3.00
CA ASP A 138 -1.49 -20.34 -2.46
C ASP A 138 -2.01 -19.31 -3.48
N PHE A 139 -1.22 -18.95 -4.48
CA PHE A 139 -1.54 -17.84 -5.40
C PHE A 139 -2.85 -18.04 -6.15
N SER A 140 -3.22 -19.27 -6.45
CA SER A 140 -4.46 -19.62 -7.14
C SER A 140 -5.67 -19.79 -6.20
N ARG A 141 -5.48 -19.73 -4.88
CA ARG A 141 -6.56 -19.84 -3.91
C ARG A 141 -7.47 -18.61 -3.96
N LYS A 142 -8.77 -18.83 -3.84
CA LYS A 142 -9.76 -17.75 -3.81
C LYS A 142 -9.77 -17.03 -2.48
N ILE A 143 -9.91 -15.71 -2.52
CA ILE A 143 -9.98 -14.84 -1.34
C ILE A 143 -11.05 -15.32 -0.34
N GLY A 144 -12.22 -15.76 -0.85
CA GLY A 144 -13.31 -16.24 -0.01
C GLY A 144 -12.97 -17.46 0.85
N THR A 145 -11.94 -18.25 0.49
CA THR A 145 -11.49 -19.44 1.22
C THR A 145 -10.44 -19.17 2.28
N LEU A 146 -9.98 -17.93 2.41
CA LEU A 146 -8.91 -17.56 3.32
C LEU A 146 -9.40 -17.35 4.75
N SER A 147 -8.52 -17.61 5.72
CA SER A 147 -8.72 -17.19 7.11
C SER A 147 -8.70 -15.68 7.23
N GLY A 148 -9.24 -15.13 8.33
CA GLY A 148 -9.19 -13.69 8.60
C GLY A 148 -7.76 -13.13 8.56
N GLY A 149 -6.80 -13.81 9.19
CA GLY A 149 -5.40 -13.40 9.17
C GLY A 149 -4.78 -13.42 7.76
N GLN A 150 -5.13 -14.39 6.94
CA GLN A 150 -4.70 -14.42 5.53
C GLN A 150 -5.31 -13.28 4.72
N LYS A 151 -6.59 -12.97 4.94
CA LYS A 151 -7.25 -11.81 4.31
C LYS A 151 -6.59 -10.50 4.70
N THR A 152 -6.20 -10.33 5.97
CA THR A 152 -5.46 -9.15 6.43
C THR A 152 -4.10 -9.04 5.75
N ARG A 153 -3.36 -10.16 5.57
CA ARG A 153 -2.10 -10.17 4.82
C ARG A 153 -2.29 -9.77 3.35
N VAL A 154 -3.35 -10.23 2.71
CA VAL A 154 -3.72 -9.81 1.33
C VAL A 154 -4.03 -8.33 1.29
N ALA A 155 -4.79 -7.80 2.26
CA ALA A 155 -5.09 -6.36 2.36
C ALA A 155 -3.82 -5.52 2.51
N LEU A 156 -2.88 -5.97 3.37
CA LEU A 156 -1.56 -5.35 3.51
C LEU A 156 -0.80 -5.35 2.16
N GLY A 157 -0.75 -6.48 1.47
CA GLY A 157 -0.09 -6.59 0.17
C GLY A 157 -0.68 -5.63 -0.88
N ARG A 158 -2.01 -5.51 -0.94
CA ARG A 158 -2.69 -4.53 -1.80
C ARG A 158 -2.27 -3.11 -1.48
N LEU A 159 -2.26 -2.75 -0.20
CA LEU A 159 -1.84 -1.43 0.26
C LEU A 159 -0.41 -1.11 -0.16
N LEU A 160 0.53 -2.03 0.09
CA LEU A 160 1.94 -1.86 -0.27
C LEU A 160 2.13 -1.68 -1.78
N LEU A 161 1.44 -2.48 -2.60
CA LEU A 161 1.50 -2.41 -4.07
C LEU A 161 0.85 -1.15 -4.65
N SER A 162 -0.13 -0.56 -3.96
CA SER A 162 -0.74 0.70 -4.39
C SER A 162 0.19 1.91 -4.24
N ASN A 163 1.25 1.76 -3.45
CA ASN A 163 2.33 2.72 -3.28
C ASN A 163 1.86 4.16 -3.00
N PRO A 164 0.98 4.39 -2.01
CA PRO A 164 0.54 5.74 -1.68
C PRO A 164 1.68 6.59 -1.09
N ASP A 165 1.55 7.91 -1.14
CA ASP A 165 2.55 8.82 -0.57
C ASP A 165 2.69 8.71 0.95
N ILE A 166 1.59 8.34 1.62
CA ILE A 166 1.53 8.16 3.07
C ILE A 166 0.82 6.85 3.38
N ILE A 167 1.45 5.96 4.14
CA ILE A 167 0.86 4.71 4.63
C ILE A 167 0.56 4.84 6.12
N LEU A 168 -0.68 4.52 6.50
CA LEU A 168 -1.11 4.35 7.88
C LEU A 168 -1.32 2.86 8.16
N LEU A 169 -0.63 2.32 9.17
CA LEU A 169 -0.70 0.90 9.53
C LEU A 169 -1.16 0.74 10.98
N ASP A 170 -2.26 0.01 11.18
CA ASP A 170 -2.76 -0.33 12.52
C ASP A 170 -2.47 -1.82 12.79
N GLU A 171 -1.48 -2.09 13.67
CA GLU A 171 -1.01 -3.42 14.05
C GLU A 171 -0.62 -4.32 12.86
N PRO A 172 0.29 -3.87 11.97
CA PRO A 172 0.59 -4.58 10.72
C PRO A 172 1.32 -5.91 10.92
N THR A 173 1.93 -6.13 12.08
CA THR A 173 2.64 -7.38 12.41
C THR A 173 1.72 -8.51 12.85
N ASN A 174 0.46 -8.20 13.17
CA ASN A 174 -0.51 -9.22 13.52
C ASN A 174 -0.70 -10.22 12.37
N HIS A 175 -0.70 -11.50 12.69
CA HIS A 175 -0.84 -12.61 11.75
C HIS A 175 0.36 -12.84 10.80
N LEU A 176 1.50 -12.16 11.02
CA LEU A 176 2.76 -12.41 10.33
C LEU A 176 3.67 -13.32 11.15
N ASP A 177 4.38 -14.21 10.47
CA ASP A 177 5.49 -14.96 11.05
C ASP A 177 6.77 -14.10 11.09
N MET A 178 7.81 -14.62 11.71
CA MET A 178 9.09 -13.88 11.90
C MET A 178 9.75 -13.48 10.59
N GLU A 179 9.65 -14.32 9.56
CA GLU A 179 10.25 -14.04 8.25
C GLU A 179 9.48 -12.92 7.53
N SER A 180 8.16 -12.97 7.58
CA SER A 180 7.30 -11.93 7.02
C SER A 180 7.45 -10.59 7.75
N ILE A 181 7.64 -10.61 9.08
CA ILE A 181 7.94 -9.39 9.86
C ILE A 181 9.28 -8.79 9.40
N ALA A 182 10.34 -9.59 9.29
CA ALA A 182 11.65 -9.13 8.84
C ALA A 182 11.62 -8.58 7.40
N TRP A 183 10.84 -9.20 6.53
CA TRP A 183 10.61 -8.69 5.18
C TRP A 183 9.86 -7.34 5.21
N LEU A 184 8.79 -7.23 6.00
CA LEU A 184 8.02 -6.00 6.14
C LEU A 184 8.87 -4.85 6.71
N GLU A 185 9.71 -5.11 7.72
CA GLU A 185 10.69 -4.15 8.23
C GLU A 185 11.55 -3.58 7.10
N THR A 186 12.15 -4.47 6.31
CA THR A 186 13.02 -4.07 5.18
C THR A 186 12.24 -3.28 4.14
N TYR A 187 11.02 -3.70 3.83
CA TYR A 187 10.16 -3.02 2.87
C TYR A 187 9.83 -1.60 3.32
N LEU A 188 9.41 -1.42 4.59
CA LEU A 188 9.01 -0.11 5.13
C LEU A 188 10.19 0.84 5.31
N ILE A 189 11.37 0.34 5.71
CA ILE A 189 12.60 1.15 5.77
C ILE A 189 12.92 1.76 4.40
N ASN A 190 12.79 0.98 3.34
CA ASN A 190 13.08 1.39 1.96
C ASN A 190 11.90 2.09 1.27
N TYR A 191 10.75 2.16 1.92
CA TYR A 191 9.57 2.79 1.35
C TYR A 191 9.80 4.28 1.08
N LYS A 192 9.47 4.74 -0.14
CA LYS A 192 9.74 6.13 -0.56
C LYS A 192 8.78 7.16 0.04
N GLY A 193 7.59 6.73 0.44
CA GLY A 193 6.60 7.56 1.10
C GLY A 193 6.80 7.65 2.61
N ALA A 194 5.97 8.43 3.28
CA ALA A 194 5.88 8.48 4.73
C ALA A 194 5.12 7.25 5.27
N VAL A 195 5.49 6.80 6.46
CA VAL A 195 4.84 5.66 7.13
C VAL A 195 4.50 6.05 8.56
N PHE A 196 3.25 5.83 8.95
CA PHE A 196 2.77 6.06 10.30
C PHE A 196 2.17 4.78 10.86
N ILE A 197 2.78 4.24 11.92
CA ILE A 197 2.52 2.89 12.41
C ILE A 197 1.99 2.93 13.84
N VAL A 198 0.88 2.24 14.08
CA VAL A 198 0.46 1.83 15.42
C VAL A 198 0.87 0.38 15.61
N SER A 199 1.68 0.09 16.60
CA SER A 199 2.03 -1.28 16.97
C SER A 199 2.39 -1.39 18.45
N HIS A 200 2.16 -2.57 19.01
CA HIS A 200 2.65 -2.96 20.34
C HIS A 200 3.99 -3.69 20.27
N ASP A 201 4.44 -4.06 19.08
CA ASP A 201 5.74 -4.69 18.85
C ASP A 201 6.86 -3.64 18.86
N ARG A 202 7.47 -3.44 20.02
CA ARG A 202 8.55 -2.47 20.20
C ARG A 202 9.78 -2.81 19.36
N TYR A 203 10.08 -4.09 19.18
CA TYR A 203 11.22 -4.52 18.40
C TYR A 203 11.08 -4.16 16.92
N PHE A 204 9.88 -4.36 16.37
CA PHE A 204 9.53 -3.92 15.04
C PHE A 204 9.61 -2.40 14.89
N LEU A 205 9.05 -1.64 15.84
CA LEU A 205 9.08 -0.18 15.80
C LEU A 205 10.50 0.36 15.87
N ASP A 206 11.33 -0.14 16.79
CA ASP A 206 12.72 0.33 16.97
C ASP A 206 13.57 0.17 15.70
N ARG A 207 13.22 -0.78 14.84
CA ARG A 207 13.90 -1.01 13.55
C ARG A 207 13.44 -0.13 12.42
N VAL A 208 12.16 0.20 12.40
CA VAL A 208 11.52 0.87 11.26
C VAL A 208 11.41 2.37 11.44
N VAL A 209 11.11 2.86 12.66
CA VAL A 209 10.74 4.26 12.86
C VAL A 209 11.89 5.12 13.33
N THR A 210 11.87 6.38 12.92
CA THR A 210 12.80 7.42 13.32
C THR A 210 12.18 8.46 14.24
N LYS A 211 10.85 8.41 14.40
CA LYS A 211 10.07 9.33 15.23
C LYS A 211 9.00 8.57 15.99
N VAL A 212 8.75 9.01 17.21
CA VAL A 212 7.69 8.45 18.05
C VAL A 212 6.75 9.57 18.46
N VAL A 213 5.47 9.32 18.30
CA VAL A 213 4.36 10.15 18.75
C VAL A 213 3.66 9.37 19.86
N GLU A 214 3.70 9.87 21.07
CA GLU A 214 3.09 9.20 22.22
C GLU A 214 1.75 9.86 22.58
N ILE A 215 0.69 9.04 22.71
CA ILE A 215 -0.58 9.49 23.28
C ILE A 215 -0.64 9.05 24.74
N ASP A 216 -0.62 10.03 25.65
CA ASP A 216 -0.85 9.81 27.08
C ASP A 216 -2.03 10.67 27.54
N ARG A 217 -3.06 10.01 28.12
CA ARG A 217 -4.28 10.65 28.67
C ARG A 217 -4.97 11.62 27.71
N GLY A 218 -4.91 11.31 26.42
CA GLY A 218 -5.54 12.08 25.36
C GLY A 218 -4.70 13.21 24.77
N HIS A 219 -3.48 13.42 25.26
CA HIS A 219 -2.51 14.40 24.73
C HIS A 219 -1.37 13.72 24.00
N VAL A 220 -0.77 14.42 23.06
CA VAL A 220 0.42 13.97 22.31
C VAL A 220 1.68 14.57 22.92
N ARG A 221 2.72 13.73 22.99
CA ARG A 221 4.10 14.10 23.33
C ARG A 221 5.09 13.60 22.28
#